data_f01aea72bdf0d229833379367cafb765
#
_entry.id   f01aea72bdf0d229833379367cafb765
#
_cell.length_a   1.000
_cell.length_b   1.000
_cell.length_c   1.000
_cell.angle_alpha   90.00
_cell.angle_beta   90.00
_cell.angle_gamma   90.00
#
_symmetry.space_group_name_H-M   'P 1'
#
loop_
_entity.id
_entity.type
_entity.pdbx_description
1 polymer ?
#
loop_
_entity_poly.entity_id
_entity_poly.type
_entity_poly.pdbx_seq_one_letter_code
_entity_poly.pdbx_strand_id
1 'polypeptide(L)'
;MPRVKRGVTARARHKKILALAKGYRGRRKNVFRVAKQAVMKAGQYAYRDRRTRKRVFRQLWIARINAASRSLGLSYSKFMAGLKKASIDIDRKVLADLAVNDPAAFGSIVAKVKAQLA
;
A
#
# COMPACT_ATOMS: atom_id res chain seq x y z
N MET A 1 14.42 -35.84 -42.53
CA MET A 1 14.97 -35.23 -41.31
C MET A 1 14.06 -34.14 -40.84
N PRO A 2 13.56 -34.23 -39.61
CA PRO A 2 12.64 -33.20 -39.13
C PRO A 2 13.35 -31.85 -39.00
N ARG A 3 12.64 -30.79 -39.38
CA ARG A 3 13.15 -29.43 -39.31
C ARG A 3 12.70 -28.81 -38.01
N VAL A 4 13.60 -28.13 -37.32
CA VAL A 4 13.26 -27.39 -36.10
C VAL A 4 12.38 -26.21 -36.51
N LYS A 5 11.18 -26.16 -35.93
CA LYS A 5 10.20 -25.09 -36.20
C LYS A 5 9.92 -24.32 -34.94
N ARG A 6 9.65 -23.02 -35.09
CA ARG A 6 9.37 -22.12 -33.95
C ARG A 6 7.95 -22.24 -33.39
N GLY A 7 7.08 -23.03 -34.04
CA GLY A 7 5.68 -23.14 -33.63
C GLY A 7 5.50 -23.48 -32.15
N VAL A 8 6.23 -24.46 -31.65
CA VAL A 8 6.13 -24.90 -30.26
C VAL A 8 6.64 -23.84 -29.32
N THR A 9 7.81 -23.25 -29.59
CA THR A 9 8.41 -22.23 -28.73
C THR A 9 7.61 -20.95 -28.73
N ALA A 10 7.11 -20.53 -29.89
CA ALA A 10 6.28 -19.32 -29.98
C ALA A 10 4.97 -19.48 -29.18
N ARG A 11 4.32 -20.65 -29.33
CA ARG A 11 3.08 -20.92 -28.60
C ARG A 11 3.32 -20.94 -27.10
N ALA A 12 4.42 -21.49 -26.64
CA ALA A 12 4.77 -21.51 -25.21
C ALA A 12 4.93 -20.08 -24.66
N ARG A 13 5.60 -19.21 -25.43
CA ARG A 13 5.76 -17.81 -25.04
C ARG A 13 4.43 -17.09 -24.99
N HIS A 14 3.54 -17.31 -25.97
CA HIS A 14 2.21 -16.70 -26.00
C HIS A 14 1.38 -17.17 -24.80
N LYS A 15 1.40 -18.45 -24.48
CA LYS A 15 0.67 -19.00 -23.35
C LYS A 15 1.15 -18.42 -22.02
N LYS A 16 2.45 -18.20 -21.90
CA LYS A 16 3.03 -17.60 -20.70
C LYS A 16 2.46 -16.20 -20.45
N ILE A 17 2.41 -15.38 -21.49
CA ILE A 17 1.86 -14.03 -21.40
C ILE A 17 0.35 -14.09 -21.10
N LEU A 18 -0.38 -14.97 -21.80
CA LEU A 18 -1.82 -15.10 -21.59
C LEU A 18 -2.16 -15.60 -20.19
N ALA A 19 -1.30 -16.43 -19.60
CA ALA A 19 -1.49 -16.87 -18.21
C ALA A 19 -1.40 -15.71 -17.24
N LEU A 20 -0.49 -14.76 -17.50
CA LEU A 20 -0.37 -13.54 -16.67
C LEU A 20 -1.55 -12.60 -16.87
N ALA A 21 -2.25 -12.70 -17.99
CA ALA A 21 -3.39 -11.84 -18.31
C ALA A 21 -4.74 -12.43 -17.92
N LYS A 22 -4.76 -13.57 -17.24
CA LYS A 22 -6.02 -14.18 -16.78
C LYS A 22 -6.79 -13.21 -15.89
N GLY A 23 -8.10 -13.13 -16.11
CA GLY A 23 -8.97 -12.24 -15.36
C GLY A 23 -9.04 -10.83 -15.91
N TYR A 24 -8.28 -10.50 -16.94
CA TYR A 24 -8.34 -9.19 -17.54
C TYR A 24 -9.65 -9.02 -18.33
N ARG A 25 -10.07 -7.77 -18.46
CA ARG A 25 -11.35 -7.44 -19.05
C ARG A 25 -11.30 -7.54 -20.57
N GLY A 26 -12.37 -8.12 -21.15
CA GLY A 26 -12.54 -8.19 -22.59
C GLY A 26 -11.47 -9.03 -23.27
N ARG A 27 -11.02 -8.59 -24.42
CA ARG A 27 -10.05 -9.34 -25.23
C ARG A 27 -8.63 -9.27 -24.66
N ARG A 28 -8.40 -8.45 -23.67
CA ARG A 28 -7.09 -8.37 -23.00
C ARG A 28 -6.69 -9.67 -22.28
N LYS A 29 -7.67 -10.51 -22.00
CA LYS A 29 -7.41 -11.79 -21.33
C LYS A 29 -7.07 -12.93 -22.30
N ASN A 30 -7.46 -12.82 -23.58
CA ASN A 30 -7.36 -13.96 -24.50
C ASN A 30 -6.73 -13.64 -25.87
N VAL A 31 -6.55 -12.39 -26.25
CA VAL A 31 -5.90 -12.00 -27.51
C VAL A 31 -4.47 -11.59 -27.20
N PHE A 32 -3.49 -12.32 -27.75
CA PHE A 32 -2.08 -12.14 -27.39
C PHE A 32 -1.57 -10.73 -27.59
N ARG A 33 -1.86 -10.09 -28.72
CA ARG A 33 -1.35 -8.74 -28.99
C ARG A 33 -1.79 -7.73 -27.93
N VAL A 34 -3.05 -7.77 -27.58
CA VAL A 34 -3.63 -6.85 -26.59
C VAL A 34 -3.18 -7.28 -25.18
N ALA A 35 -3.16 -8.58 -24.91
CA ALA A 35 -2.74 -9.13 -23.63
C ALA A 35 -1.29 -8.77 -23.32
N LYS A 36 -0.41 -8.84 -24.33
CA LYS A 36 0.99 -8.47 -24.18
C LYS A 36 1.13 -7.02 -23.72
N GLN A 37 0.42 -6.11 -24.38
CA GLN A 37 0.44 -4.69 -24.01
C GLN A 37 -0.10 -4.48 -22.60
N ALA A 38 -1.19 -5.16 -22.25
CA ALA A 38 -1.78 -5.05 -20.92
C ALA A 38 -0.83 -5.56 -19.83
N VAL A 39 -0.17 -6.69 -20.05
CA VAL A 39 0.80 -7.26 -19.11
C VAL A 39 2.01 -6.34 -18.95
N MET A 40 2.52 -5.78 -20.04
CA MET A 40 3.64 -4.83 -19.98
C MET A 40 3.27 -3.61 -19.15
N LYS A 41 2.07 -3.08 -19.37
CA LYS A 41 1.59 -1.90 -18.61
C LYS A 41 1.38 -2.25 -17.14
N ALA A 42 0.85 -3.44 -16.86
CA ALA A 42 0.70 -3.93 -15.49
C ALA A 42 2.06 -4.01 -14.78
N GLY A 43 3.10 -4.48 -15.48
CA GLY A 43 4.45 -4.53 -14.95
C GLY A 43 5.01 -3.14 -14.65
N GLN A 44 4.77 -2.18 -15.54
CA GLN A 44 5.20 -0.79 -15.34
C GLN A 44 4.50 -0.18 -14.13
N TYR A 45 3.19 -0.40 -13.99
CA TYR A 45 2.44 0.08 -12.83
C TYR A 45 2.93 -0.57 -11.55
N ALA A 46 3.20 -1.87 -11.58
CA ALA A 46 3.72 -2.58 -10.42
C ALA A 46 5.06 -2.00 -9.95
N TYR A 47 5.97 -1.73 -10.89
CA TYR A 47 7.26 -1.11 -10.59
C TYR A 47 7.07 0.27 -9.95
N ARG A 48 6.27 1.12 -10.61
CA ARG A 48 6.00 2.48 -10.12
C ARG A 48 5.36 2.44 -8.75
N ASP A 49 4.35 1.59 -8.57
CA ASP A 49 3.54 1.59 -7.35
C ASP A 49 4.27 0.96 -6.18
N ARG A 50 5.24 0.07 -6.41
CA ARG A 50 6.14 -0.35 -5.34
C ARG A 50 6.92 0.83 -4.76
N ARG A 51 7.27 1.81 -5.60
CA ARG A 51 7.95 3.04 -5.16
C ARG A 51 7.02 3.97 -4.39
N THR A 52 5.74 4.00 -4.77
CA THR A 52 4.75 4.87 -4.10
C THR A 52 4.12 4.23 -2.87
N ARG A 53 4.35 2.94 -2.64
CA ARG A 53 3.73 2.20 -1.53
C ARG A 53 3.98 2.84 -0.18
N LYS A 54 5.19 3.32 0.04
CA LYS A 54 5.55 3.98 1.30
C LYS A 54 4.68 5.21 1.55
N ARG A 55 4.45 6.01 0.51
CA ARG A 55 3.61 7.21 0.63
C ARG A 55 2.16 6.85 0.94
N VAL A 56 1.65 5.83 0.25
CA VAL A 56 0.27 5.39 0.42
C VAL A 56 0.04 4.88 1.84
N PHE A 57 0.93 4.05 2.34
CA PHE A 57 0.82 3.54 3.72
C PHE A 57 0.97 4.64 4.74
N ARG A 58 1.88 5.59 4.51
CA ARG A 58 2.02 6.73 5.43
C ARG A 58 0.75 7.56 5.49
N GLN A 59 0.09 7.79 4.36
CA GLN A 59 -1.20 8.49 4.33
C GLN A 59 -2.25 7.73 5.13
N LEU A 60 -2.29 6.41 5.00
CA LEU A 60 -3.22 5.57 5.76
C LEU A 60 -2.95 5.67 7.26
N TRP A 61 -1.68 5.60 7.67
CA TRP A 61 -1.31 5.72 9.09
C TRP A 61 -1.72 7.07 9.65
N ILE A 62 -1.46 8.13 8.90
CA ILE A 62 -1.83 9.50 9.31
C ILE A 62 -3.35 9.62 9.46
N ALA A 63 -4.11 9.06 8.51
CA ALA A 63 -5.58 9.09 8.57
C ALA A 63 -6.11 8.36 9.80
N ARG A 64 -5.57 7.19 10.11
CA ARG A 64 -5.97 6.42 11.30
C ARG A 64 -5.62 7.12 12.59
N ILE A 65 -4.41 7.66 12.69
CA ILE A 65 -3.96 8.41 13.85
C ILE A 65 -4.84 9.64 14.05
N ASN A 66 -5.11 10.37 12.97
CA ASN A 66 -5.94 11.59 13.03
C ASN A 66 -7.36 11.27 13.51
N ALA A 67 -7.97 10.20 12.96
CA ALA A 67 -9.33 9.82 13.38
C ALA A 67 -9.36 9.48 14.87
N ALA A 68 -8.41 8.69 15.35
CA ALA A 68 -8.35 8.28 16.75
C ALA A 68 -8.04 9.45 17.68
N SER A 69 -7.11 10.32 17.32
CA SER A 69 -6.76 11.47 18.15
C SER A 69 -7.88 12.49 18.21
N ARG A 70 -8.60 12.69 17.12
CA ARG A 70 -9.76 13.62 17.10
C ARG A 70 -10.89 13.11 17.97
N SER A 71 -11.12 11.81 18.01
CA SER A 71 -12.14 11.24 18.89
C SER A 71 -11.80 11.48 20.36
N LEU A 72 -10.53 11.71 20.67
CA LEU A 72 -10.06 12.02 22.02
C LEU A 72 -9.78 13.52 22.24
N GLY A 73 -10.16 14.35 21.28
CA GLY A 73 -10.12 15.80 21.42
C GLY A 73 -8.88 16.51 20.90
N LEU A 74 -7.99 15.82 20.16
CA LEU A 74 -6.80 16.42 19.59
C LEU A 74 -6.78 16.28 18.08
N SER A 75 -6.30 17.33 17.38
CA SER A 75 -6.00 17.23 15.96
C SER A 75 -4.67 16.49 15.77
N TYR A 76 -4.45 15.97 14.55
CA TYR A 76 -3.22 15.27 14.23
C TYR A 76 -1.98 16.13 14.48
N SER A 77 -2.01 17.40 14.06
CA SER A 77 -0.87 18.30 14.22
C SER A 77 -0.52 18.53 15.69
N LYS A 78 -1.54 18.74 16.51
CA LYS A 78 -1.34 18.94 17.96
C LYS A 78 -0.82 17.66 18.61
N PHE A 79 -1.36 16.52 18.22
CA PHE A 79 -0.93 15.23 18.73
C PHE A 79 0.55 14.98 18.42
N MET A 80 0.97 15.21 17.19
CA MET A 80 2.37 15.01 16.80
C MET A 80 3.31 15.99 17.48
N ALA A 81 2.88 17.25 17.63
CA ALA A 81 3.66 18.26 18.35
C ALA A 81 3.83 17.86 19.83
N GLY A 82 2.76 17.35 20.43
CA GLY A 82 2.81 16.88 21.81
C GLY A 82 3.69 15.67 22.01
N LEU A 83 3.73 14.76 21.05
CA LEU A 83 4.65 13.61 21.10
C LEU A 83 6.09 14.07 21.13
N LYS A 84 6.44 15.07 20.34
CA LYS A 84 7.80 15.64 20.34
C LYS A 84 8.13 16.29 21.68
N LYS A 85 7.19 17.05 22.24
CA LYS A 85 7.39 17.69 23.55
C LYS A 85 7.55 16.67 24.67
N ALA A 86 6.81 15.57 24.60
CA ALA A 86 6.88 14.50 25.58
C ALA A 86 8.08 13.57 25.38
N SER A 87 8.85 13.77 24.31
CA SER A 87 9.98 12.93 23.93
C SER A 87 9.58 11.46 23.73
N ILE A 88 8.36 11.25 23.23
CA ILE A 88 7.88 9.91 22.89
C ILE A 88 8.28 9.61 21.45
N ASP A 89 9.12 8.61 21.29
CA ASP A 89 9.67 8.22 19.97
C ASP A 89 8.99 6.94 19.50
N ILE A 90 7.77 7.09 18.94
CA ILE A 90 7.01 5.99 18.35
C ILE A 90 6.65 6.41 16.93
N ASP A 91 6.91 5.53 15.96
CA ASP A 91 6.65 5.86 14.57
C ASP A 91 5.13 5.77 14.24
N ARG A 92 4.77 6.31 13.08
CA ARG A 92 3.37 6.40 12.66
C ARG A 92 2.74 5.03 12.43
N LYS A 93 3.52 4.08 11.96
CA LYS A 93 3.05 2.71 11.73
C LYS A 93 2.56 2.07 13.03
N VAL A 94 3.37 2.15 14.07
CA VAL A 94 3.04 1.59 15.39
C VAL A 94 1.86 2.33 16.01
N LEU A 95 1.84 3.67 15.91
CA LEU A 95 0.74 4.48 16.43
C LEU A 95 -0.59 4.16 15.76
N ALA A 96 -0.58 3.98 14.44
CA ALA A 96 -1.78 3.61 13.70
C ALA A 96 -2.27 2.22 14.09
N ASP A 97 -1.36 1.29 14.31
CA ASP A 97 -1.69 -0.06 14.76
C ASP A 97 -2.35 -0.03 16.15
N LEU A 98 -1.79 0.72 17.07
CA LEU A 98 -2.35 0.89 18.42
C LEU A 98 -3.73 1.54 18.37
N ALA A 99 -3.92 2.52 17.48
CA ALA A 99 -5.19 3.23 17.35
C ALA A 99 -6.32 2.29 16.94
N VAL A 100 -6.03 1.28 16.14
CA VAL A 100 -7.04 0.34 15.63
C VAL A 100 -7.16 -0.88 16.54
N ASN A 101 -6.04 -1.48 16.94
CA ASN A 101 -6.02 -2.78 17.61
C ASN A 101 -5.94 -2.68 19.13
N ASP A 102 -5.44 -1.58 19.66
CA ASP A 102 -5.33 -1.38 21.11
C ASP A 102 -5.66 0.07 21.46
N PRO A 103 -6.94 0.46 21.39
CA PRO A 103 -7.35 1.83 21.70
C PRO A 103 -7.00 2.30 23.11
N ALA A 104 -6.95 1.39 24.07
CA ALA A 104 -6.61 1.74 25.46
C ALA A 104 -5.16 2.23 25.55
N ALA A 105 -4.22 1.54 24.89
CA ALA A 105 -2.82 1.96 24.84
C ALA A 105 -2.68 3.30 24.13
N PHE A 106 -3.38 3.48 23.01
CA PHE A 106 -3.39 4.75 22.29
C PHE A 106 -3.94 5.87 23.14
N GLY A 107 -5.01 5.63 23.88
CA GLY A 107 -5.59 6.59 24.80
C GLY A 107 -4.63 7.00 25.90
N SER A 108 -3.84 6.09 26.42
CA SER A 108 -2.80 6.39 27.41
C SER A 108 -1.74 7.33 26.85
N ILE A 109 -1.33 7.12 25.59
CA ILE A 109 -0.38 7.99 24.91
C ILE A 109 -0.98 9.39 24.73
N VAL A 110 -2.25 9.48 24.31
CA VAL A 110 -2.94 10.75 24.12
C VAL A 110 -3.05 11.50 25.44
N ALA A 111 -3.31 10.80 26.54
CA ALA A 111 -3.37 11.41 27.87
C ALA A 111 -2.03 12.05 28.24
N LYS A 112 -0.93 11.36 27.97
CA LYS A 112 0.41 11.92 28.22
C LYS A 112 0.70 13.14 27.35
N VAL A 113 0.26 13.09 26.09
CA VAL A 113 0.43 14.21 25.16
C VAL A 113 -0.38 15.43 25.64
N LYS A 114 -1.62 15.22 26.08
CA LYS A 114 -2.46 16.30 26.60
C LYS A 114 -1.82 16.96 27.82
N ALA A 115 -1.22 16.16 28.69
CA ALA A 115 -0.53 16.69 29.86
C ALA A 115 0.64 17.60 29.48
N GLN A 116 1.35 17.28 28.40
CA GLN A 116 2.45 18.10 27.91
C GLN A 116 1.99 19.37 27.20
N LEU A 117 0.78 19.36 26.63
CA LEU A 117 0.23 20.52 25.92
C LEU A 117 -0.47 21.49 26.84
N ALA A 118 -0.79 21.05 28.05
CA ALA A 118 -1.49 21.89 29.04
C ALA A 118 -0.57 22.94 29.68
#